data_ec88034695b7b19ad6997dbc40237577
#
_entry.id   ec88034695b7b19ad6997dbc40237577
#
_cell.length_a   1.000
_cell.length_b   1.000
_cell.length_c   1.000
_cell.angle_alpha   90.00
_cell.angle_beta   90.00
_cell.angle_gamma   90.00
#
_symmetry.space_group_name_H-M   'P 1'
#
loop_
_entity.id
_entity.type
_entity.pdbx_description
1 polymer ?
#
loop_
_entity_poly.entity_id
_entity_poly.type
_entity_poly.pdbx_seq_one_letter_code
_entity_poly.pdbx_strand_id
1 'polypeptide(L)'
;DAVFRPFAYESLDAENFEALFQQYPKFKHWFSINTHAHKVAGYRIVTISLKRAGVAPGDMTSDEMRLIADLADQYTFGELRTTHEQNIALTDVRQKDLFGLWQVLDRGNLARAHIGFLTDMICCPGGDFCSLANAKSIPVYEAIARRFDDLDALYQLGKLDLNISGCMNACGHHHVGNIGILGVEKKGAEYYQI
;
A
#
# COMPACT_ATOMS: atom_id res chain seq x y z
N ASP A 1 27.70 -17.99 0.11
CA ASP A 1 27.78 -16.58 0.57
C ASP A 1 27.27 -15.72 -0.57
N ALA A 2 26.08 -15.12 -0.39
CA ALA A 2 25.57 -14.12 -1.32
C ALA A 2 26.47 -12.87 -1.21
N VAL A 3 27.28 -12.62 -2.22
CA VAL A 3 28.09 -11.42 -2.29
C VAL A 3 27.14 -10.25 -2.56
N PHE A 4 26.94 -9.40 -1.55
CA PHE A 4 26.21 -8.14 -1.74
C PHE A 4 26.92 -7.32 -2.82
N ARG A 5 26.24 -7.10 -3.93
CA ARG A 5 26.70 -6.18 -4.98
C ARG A 5 25.92 -4.87 -4.84
N PRO A 6 26.58 -3.74 -4.59
CA PRO A 6 25.91 -2.46 -4.58
C PRO A 6 25.33 -2.16 -5.97
N PHE A 7 24.13 -1.58 -6.01
CA PHE A 7 23.51 -1.13 -7.26
C PHE A 7 24.34 -0.03 -7.92
N ALA A 8 24.52 -0.14 -9.23
CA ALA A 8 25.19 0.89 -10.02
C ALA A 8 24.16 1.92 -10.49
N TYR A 9 23.94 2.96 -9.68
CA TYR A 9 23.05 4.06 -10.05
C TYR A 9 23.64 4.89 -11.20
N GLU A 10 22.78 5.23 -12.16
CA GLU A 10 23.12 6.21 -13.19
C GLU A 10 23.09 7.63 -12.58
N SER A 11 23.92 8.52 -13.09
CA SER A 11 23.82 9.95 -12.77
C SER A 11 22.70 10.56 -13.60
N LEU A 12 21.56 10.81 -12.97
CA LEU A 12 20.34 11.31 -13.61
C LEU A 12 19.94 12.64 -12.97
N ASP A 13 19.44 13.56 -13.81
CA ASP A 13 18.77 14.75 -13.33
C ASP A 13 17.34 14.44 -12.88
N ALA A 14 16.77 15.35 -12.09
CA ALA A 14 15.37 15.27 -11.72
C ALA A 14 14.49 15.61 -12.93
N GLU A 15 13.42 14.83 -13.13
CA GLU A 15 12.46 15.05 -14.20
C GLU A 15 11.47 16.18 -13.88
N ASN A 16 11.09 16.93 -14.91
CA ASN A 16 10.01 17.91 -14.81
C ASN A 16 8.70 17.29 -15.30
N PHE A 17 7.78 17.06 -14.37
CA PHE A 17 6.48 16.45 -14.65
C PHE A 17 5.33 17.45 -14.90
N GLU A 18 5.57 18.76 -14.92
CA GLU A 18 4.49 19.77 -14.91
C GLU A 18 3.50 19.59 -16.08
N ALA A 19 4.00 19.36 -17.30
CA ALA A 19 3.15 19.13 -18.47
C ALA A 19 2.33 17.82 -18.32
N LEU A 20 2.94 16.75 -17.80
CA LEU A 20 2.24 15.48 -17.54
C LEU A 20 1.19 15.63 -16.44
N PHE A 21 1.47 16.40 -15.40
CA PHE A 21 0.52 16.65 -14.32
C PHE A 21 -0.71 17.43 -14.78
N GLN A 22 -0.53 18.37 -15.71
CA GLN A 22 -1.66 19.10 -16.33
C GLN A 22 -2.51 18.17 -17.21
N GLN A 23 -1.87 17.31 -17.99
CA GLN A 23 -2.55 16.40 -18.91
C GLN A 23 -3.19 15.20 -18.19
N TYR A 24 -2.57 14.69 -17.10
CA TYR A 24 -2.98 13.50 -16.38
C TYR A 24 -3.12 13.76 -14.86
N PRO A 25 -4.24 14.34 -14.40
CA PRO A 25 -4.47 14.64 -12.99
C PRO A 25 -4.37 13.40 -12.08
N LYS A 26 -4.83 12.23 -12.54
CA LYS A 26 -4.70 10.96 -11.80
C LYS A 26 -3.23 10.58 -11.58
N PHE A 27 -2.36 10.79 -12.57
CA PHE A 27 -0.93 10.57 -12.43
C PHE A 27 -0.33 11.52 -11.38
N LYS A 28 -0.71 12.80 -11.38
CA LYS A 28 -0.28 13.79 -10.40
C LYS A 28 -0.63 13.34 -8.96
N HIS A 29 -1.87 12.89 -8.74
CA HIS A 29 -2.30 12.39 -7.42
C HIS A 29 -1.49 11.16 -7.02
N TRP A 30 -1.37 10.17 -7.90
CA TRP A 30 -0.59 8.98 -7.65
C TRP A 30 0.88 9.31 -7.37
N PHE A 31 1.50 10.18 -8.16
CA PHE A 31 2.89 10.60 -7.96
C PHE A 31 3.09 11.21 -6.56
N SER A 32 2.19 12.09 -6.13
CA SER A 32 2.32 12.78 -4.84
C SER A 32 2.05 11.89 -3.64
N ILE A 33 1.23 10.85 -3.79
CA ILE A 33 0.75 9.99 -2.70
C ILE A 33 1.51 8.68 -2.63
N ASN A 34 1.74 8.03 -3.78
CA ASN A 34 2.34 6.68 -3.84
C ASN A 34 3.84 6.69 -4.10
N THR A 35 4.47 7.85 -4.30
CA THR A 35 5.92 7.89 -4.52
C THR A 35 6.62 8.74 -3.48
N HIS A 36 7.85 8.32 -3.12
CA HIS A 36 8.67 8.97 -2.11
C HIS A 36 10.02 9.38 -2.68
N ALA A 37 10.64 10.39 -2.08
CA ALA A 37 11.99 10.81 -2.45
C ALA A 37 12.99 9.67 -2.23
N HIS A 38 13.87 9.47 -3.18
CA HIS A 38 15.00 8.54 -3.07
C HIS A 38 16.27 9.31 -2.67
N LYS A 39 17.20 8.62 -1.98
CA LYS A 39 18.50 9.21 -1.59
C LYS A 39 19.39 9.58 -2.78
N VAL A 40 19.22 8.91 -3.93
CA VAL A 40 19.93 9.19 -5.18
C VAL A 40 19.05 10.03 -6.08
N ALA A 41 19.59 11.16 -6.58
CA ALA A 41 18.88 12.03 -7.51
C ALA A 41 18.46 11.27 -8.79
N GLY A 42 17.32 11.66 -9.39
CA GLY A 42 16.78 11.00 -10.58
C GLY A 42 16.03 9.69 -10.31
N TYR A 43 15.96 9.22 -9.05
CA TYR A 43 15.22 8.03 -8.64
C TYR A 43 14.08 8.37 -7.68
N ARG A 44 13.11 7.46 -7.56
CA ARG A 44 12.04 7.50 -6.54
C ARG A 44 11.70 6.09 -6.05
N ILE A 45 11.12 6.03 -4.86
CA ILE A 45 10.51 4.82 -4.30
C ILE A 45 9.03 4.88 -4.66
N VAL A 46 8.48 3.79 -5.17
CA VAL A 46 7.05 3.67 -5.53
C VAL A 46 6.40 2.64 -4.63
N THR A 47 5.33 3.03 -3.93
CA THR A 47 4.52 2.11 -3.12
C THR A 47 3.28 1.69 -3.90
N ILE A 48 3.11 0.39 -4.07
CA ILE A 48 1.94 -0.24 -4.69
C ILE A 48 1.02 -0.69 -3.56
N SER A 49 -0.19 -0.14 -3.51
CA SER A 49 -1.18 -0.56 -2.52
C SER A 49 -1.78 -1.91 -2.86
N LEU A 50 -1.86 -2.78 -1.86
CA LEU A 50 -2.57 -4.07 -1.92
C LEU A 50 -3.93 -4.02 -1.19
N LYS A 51 -4.50 -2.82 -1.00
CA LYS A 51 -5.79 -2.60 -0.37
C LYS A 51 -6.85 -2.27 -1.40
N ARG A 52 -7.77 -3.21 -1.60
CA ARG A 52 -8.88 -3.11 -2.57
C ARG A 52 -10.15 -3.64 -1.95
N ALA A 53 -11.29 -3.07 -2.34
CA ALA A 53 -12.58 -3.59 -1.93
C ALA A 53 -12.78 -5.04 -2.42
N GLY A 54 -13.20 -5.92 -1.52
CA GLY A 54 -13.46 -7.33 -1.82
C GLY A 54 -12.22 -8.24 -1.84
N VAL A 55 -11.04 -7.72 -1.44
CA VAL A 55 -9.80 -8.50 -1.30
C VAL A 55 -9.27 -8.27 0.11
N ALA A 56 -8.79 -9.31 0.77
CA ALA A 56 -8.16 -9.18 2.08
C ALA A 56 -6.93 -8.26 1.98
N PRO A 57 -6.73 -7.36 2.97
CA PRO A 57 -5.63 -6.40 2.91
C PRO A 57 -4.27 -7.10 2.88
N GLY A 58 -3.44 -6.71 1.93
CA GLY A 58 -2.13 -7.31 1.71
C GLY A 58 -2.13 -8.51 0.77
N ASP A 59 -3.30 -8.99 0.35
CA ASP A 59 -3.39 -10.10 -0.60
C ASP A 59 -3.25 -9.64 -2.04
N MET A 60 -2.68 -10.52 -2.87
CA MET A 60 -2.61 -10.35 -4.32
C MET A 60 -2.78 -11.70 -5.01
N THR A 61 -3.28 -11.67 -6.24
CA THR A 61 -3.38 -12.84 -7.09
C THR A 61 -2.03 -13.26 -7.65
N SER A 62 -1.91 -14.50 -8.12
CA SER A 62 -0.70 -14.97 -8.79
C SER A 62 -0.34 -14.15 -10.03
N ASP A 63 -1.35 -13.62 -10.76
CA ASP A 63 -1.10 -12.80 -11.96
C ASP A 63 -0.60 -11.41 -11.57
N GLU A 64 -1.11 -10.82 -10.49
CA GLU A 64 -0.58 -9.57 -9.94
C GLU A 64 0.84 -9.74 -9.39
N MET A 65 1.14 -10.86 -8.74
CA MET A 65 2.51 -11.19 -8.31
C MET A 65 3.47 -11.23 -9.49
N ARG A 66 3.09 -11.91 -10.60
CA ARG A 66 3.91 -11.98 -11.81
C ARG A 66 4.08 -10.60 -12.42
N LEU A 67 2.98 -9.84 -12.55
CA LEU A 67 3.06 -8.47 -13.07
C LEU A 67 4.01 -7.60 -12.25
N ILE A 68 3.92 -7.62 -10.91
CA ILE A 68 4.79 -6.82 -10.05
C ILE A 68 6.25 -7.29 -10.15
N ALA A 69 6.50 -8.60 -10.30
CA ALA A 69 7.85 -9.13 -10.52
C ALA A 69 8.42 -8.63 -11.86
N ASP A 70 7.66 -8.71 -12.94
CA ASP A 70 8.06 -8.19 -14.26
C ASP A 70 8.33 -6.68 -14.21
N LEU A 71 7.53 -5.92 -13.45
CA LEU A 71 7.75 -4.48 -13.24
C LEU A 71 9.01 -4.20 -12.42
N ALA A 72 9.33 -5.04 -11.44
CA ALA A 72 10.58 -4.91 -10.68
C ALA A 72 11.79 -5.13 -11.59
N ASP A 73 11.77 -6.15 -12.45
CA ASP A 73 12.83 -6.43 -13.40
C ASP A 73 12.98 -5.31 -14.45
N GLN A 74 11.87 -4.74 -14.90
CA GLN A 74 11.88 -3.71 -15.95
C GLN A 74 12.24 -2.32 -15.44
N TYR A 75 11.77 -1.91 -14.27
CA TYR A 75 11.80 -0.53 -13.78
C TYR A 75 12.72 -0.29 -12.59
N THR A 76 13.25 -1.36 -11.97
CA THR A 76 14.17 -1.28 -10.84
C THR A 76 15.44 -2.09 -11.11
N PHE A 77 16.18 -2.43 -10.07
CA PHE A 77 17.31 -3.37 -10.16
C PHE A 77 16.90 -4.84 -9.95
N GLY A 78 15.64 -5.20 -10.25
CA GLY A 78 15.09 -6.52 -10.01
C GLY A 78 14.73 -6.77 -8.54
N GLU A 79 14.62 -5.70 -7.74
CA GLU A 79 14.26 -5.80 -6.33
C GLU A 79 12.92 -5.13 -6.04
N LEU A 80 12.16 -5.75 -5.14
CA LEU A 80 10.98 -5.20 -4.50
C LEU A 80 11.04 -5.50 -3.00
N ARG A 81 10.28 -4.76 -2.20
CA ARG A 81 10.19 -4.95 -0.74
C ARG A 81 8.76 -4.95 -0.29
N THR A 82 8.45 -5.82 0.68
CA THR A 82 7.21 -5.70 1.45
C THR A 82 7.34 -4.57 2.46
N THR A 83 6.23 -3.90 2.74
CA THR A 83 6.18 -2.89 3.80
C THR A 83 5.39 -3.42 4.99
N HIS A 84 5.56 -2.82 6.17
CA HIS A 84 4.80 -3.21 7.35
C HIS A 84 3.32 -2.78 7.26
N GLU A 85 3.00 -1.86 6.36
CA GLU A 85 1.62 -1.48 6.02
C GLU A 85 0.97 -2.47 5.04
N GLN A 86 1.54 -3.66 4.83
CA GLN A 86 0.99 -4.68 3.93
C GLN A 86 0.89 -4.19 2.46
N ASN A 87 1.90 -3.46 2.00
CA ASN A 87 2.05 -2.98 0.63
C ASN A 87 3.36 -3.50 0.01
N ILE A 88 3.57 -3.24 -1.27
CA ILE A 88 4.83 -3.54 -1.98
C ILE A 88 5.51 -2.22 -2.37
N ALA A 89 6.82 -2.15 -2.18
CA ALA A 89 7.65 -1.03 -2.62
C ALA A 89 8.61 -1.45 -3.74
N LEU A 90 8.59 -0.72 -4.84
CA LEU A 90 9.63 -0.69 -5.86
C LEU A 90 10.62 0.42 -5.48
N THR A 91 11.83 0.06 -5.08
CA THR A 91 12.70 0.95 -4.31
C THR A 91 13.55 1.91 -5.16
N ASP A 92 13.77 1.61 -6.44
CA ASP A 92 14.82 2.25 -7.24
C ASP A 92 14.32 2.62 -8.64
N VAL A 93 13.11 3.21 -8.74
CA VAL A 93 12.49 3.57 -10.02
C VAL A 93 13.07 4.88 -10.53
N ARG A 94 13.59 4.90 -11.76
CA ARG A 94 14.05 6.12 -12.41
C ARG A 94 12.88 7.06 -12.68
N GLN A 95 13.04 8.34 -12.39
CA GLN A 95 11.96 9.33 -12.54
C GLN A 95 11.40 9.37 -13.96
N LYS A 96 12.24 9.26 -14.99
CA LYS A 96 11.83 9.23 -16.40
C LYS A 96 10.87 8.08 -16.74
N ASP A 97 10.88 7.00 -15.97
CA ASP A 97 10.08 5.81 -16.21
C ASP A 97 8.76 5.81 -15.42
N LEU A 98 8.55 6.74 -14.47
CA LEU A 98 7.39 6.78 -13.57
C LEU A 98 6.05 6.86 -14.29
N PHE A 99 5.96 7.62 -15.38
CA PHE A 99 4.71 7.73 -16.12
C PHE A 99 4.34 6.42 -16.82
N GLY A 100 5.31 5.75 -17.45
CA GLY A 100 5.12 4.43 -18.05
C GLY A 100 4.73 3.36 -17.02
N LEU A 101 5.42 3.34 -15.88
CA LEU A 101 5.09 2.45 -14.77
C LEU A 101 3.67 2.68 -14.26
N TRP A 102 3.28 3.96 -14.02
CA TRP A 102 1.94 4.31 -13.59
C TRP A 102 0.87 3.82 -14.56
N GLN A 103 1.08 3.96 -15.87
CA GLN A 103 0.12 3.49 -16.88
C GLN A 103 -0.09 1.96 -16.81
N VAL A 104 0.94 1.18 -16.52
CA VAL A 104 0.81 -0.27 -16.35
C VAL A 104 0.06 -0.59 -15.06
N LEU A 105 0.42 0.06 -13.96
CA LEU A 105 -0.25 -0.12 -12.67
C LEU A 105 -1.73 0.31 -12.72
N ASP A 106 -2.05 1.41 -13.41
CA ASP A 106 -3.44 1.89 -13.56
C ASP A 106 -4.30 0.89 -14.34
N ARG A 107 -3.78 0.35 -15.45
CA ARG A 107 -4.46 -0.73 -16.18
C ARG A 107 -4.63 -2.01 -15.37
N GLY A 108 -3.69 -2.30 -14.48
CA GLY A 108 -3.74 -3.44 -13.55
C GLY A 108 -4.56 -3.20 -12.28
N ASN A 109 -5.21 -2.02 -12.15
CA ASN A 109 -5.91 -1.61 -10.93
C ASN A 109 -5.03 -1.61 -9.66
N LEU A 110 -3.74 -1.29 -9.82
CA LEU A 110 -2.71 -1.25 -8.77
C LEU A 110 -2.19 0.18 -8.50
N ALA A 111 -2.76 1.20 -9.17
CA ALA A 111 -2.35 2.61 -9.03
C ALA A 111 -3.28 3.44 -8.13
N ARG A 112 -3.99 2.83 -7.17
CA ARG A 112 -4.86 3.58 -6.27
C ARG A 112 -4.03 4.56 -5.43
N ALA A 113 -4.38 5.86 -5.52
CA ALA A 113 -3.66 6.93 -4.83
C ALA A 113 -4.22 7.16 -3.42
N HIS A 114 -3.89 6.30 -2.46
CA HIS A 114 -4.41 6.38 -1.09
C HIS A 114 -3.41 5.95 0.00
N ILE A 115 -2.13 5.82 -0.32
CA ILE A 115 -1.09 5.46 0.64
C ILE A 115 -1.04 6.46 1.80
N GLY A 116 -1.18 5.95 3.03
CA GLY A 116 -1.24 6.76 4.27
C GLY A 116 -2.57 7.47 4.51
N PHE A 117 -3.63 7.12 3.77
CA PHE A 117 -5.00 7.57 4.05
C PHE A 117 -5.80 6.45 4.71
N LEU A 118 -6.98 6.78 5.24
CA LEU A 118 -7.83 5.87 6.01
C LEU A 118 -8.00 4.48 5.38
N THR A 119 -8.13 4.37 4.06
CA THR A 119 -8.32 3.09 3.37
C THR A 119 -7.02 2.31 3.09
N ASP A 120 -5.87 2.88 3.40
CA ASP A 120 -4.58 2.15 3.43
C ASP A 120 -4.35 1.48 4.81
N MET A 121 -5.43 1.16 5.50
CA MET A 121 -5.40 0.62 6.86
C MET A 121 -4.68 -0.73 6.94
N ILE A 122 -3.97 -0.95 8.06
CA ILE A 122 -3.37 -2.23 8.40
C ILE A 122 -4.44 -3.12 9.03
N CYS A 123 -4.56 -4.36 8.57
CA CYS A 123 -5.52 -5.30 9.13
C CYS A 123 -4.92 -6.69 9.22
N CYS A 124 -4.90 -7.27 10.41
CA CYS A 124 -4.50 -8.67 10.56
C CYS A 124 -5.58 -9.59 9.99
N PRO A 125 -5.27 -10.85 9.65
CA PRO A 125 -6.25 -11.79 9.09
C PRO A 125 -7.43 -12.09 10.03
N GLY A 126 -7.29 -11.90 11.34
CA GLY A 126 -8.37 -12.14 12.30
C GLY A 126 -8.93 -13.55 12.27
N GLY A 127 -10.15 -13.72 12.77
CA GLY A 127 -10.82 -15.02 12.91
C GLY A 127 -11.15 -15.73 11.58
N ASP A 128 -10.94 -15.07 10.43
CA ASP A 128 -11.14 -15.72 9.14
C ASP A 128 -10.00 -16.69 8.80
N PHE A 129 -8.74 -16.40 9.22
CA PHE A 129 -7.57 -17.22 8.91
C PHE A 129 -6.65 -17.50 10.12
N CYS A 130 -6.95 -16.98 11.29
CA CYS A 130 -6.12 -17.15 12.49
C CYS A 130 -6.90 -17.80 13.62
N SER A 131 -6.48 -19.00 14.02
CA SER A 131 -7.11 -19.74 15.13
C SER A 131 -6.90 -19.12 16.52
N LEU A 132 -5.99 -18.14 16.63
CA LEU A 132 -5.72 -17.41 17.87
C LEU A 132 -6.57 -16.14 18.01
N ALA A 133 -7.30 -15.74 16.98
CA ALA A 133 -8.06 -14.52 16.98
C ALA A 133 -9.34 -14.63 17.84
N ASN A 134 -9.71 -13.52 18.47
CA ASN A 134 -10.95 -13.39 19.23
C ASN A 134 -12.11 -12.86 18.38
N ALA A 135 -11.81 -12.20 17.26
CA ALA A 135 -12.78 -11.63 16.35
C ALA A 135 -12.26 -11.58 14.92
N LYS A 136 -13.18 -11.46 13.96
CA LYS A 136 -12.90 -11.30 12.54
C LYS A 136 -12.48 -9.87 12.23
N SER A 137 -11.35 -9.68 11.53
CA SER A 137 -10.84 -8.34 11.18
C SER A 137 -11.23 -7.94 9.76
N ILE A 138 -11.18 -8.89 8.81
CA ILE A 138 -11.41 -8.60 7.38
C ILE A 138 -12.82 -8.04 7.11
N PRO A 139 -13.93 -8.54 7.68
CA PRO A 139 -15.25 -7.94 7.46
C PRO A 139 -15.35 -6.50 7.96
N VAL A 140 -14.64 -6.15 9.05
CA VAL A 140 -14.59 -4.77 9.56
C VAL A 140 -13.82 -3.88 8.58
N TYR A 141 -12.65 -4.35 8.10
CA TYR A 141 -11.90 -3.68 7.06
C TYR A 141 -12.75 -3.41 5.82
N GLU A 142 -13.44 -4.42 5.29
CA GLU A 142 -14.26 -4.28 4.09
C GLU A 142 -15.40 -3.27 4.27
N ALA A 143 -16.05 -3.27 5.43
CA ALA A 143 -17.14 -2.33 5.72
C ALA A 143 -16.63 -0.89 5.72
N ILE A 144 -15.46 -0.64 6.32
CA ILE A 144 -14.82 0.68 6.34
C ILE A 144 -14.35 1.06 4.93
N ALA A 145 -13.65 0.16 4.22
CA ALA A 145 -13.14 0.42 2.88
C ALA A 145 -14.27 0.80 1.91
N ARG A 146 -15.41 0.11 1.96
CA ARG A 146 -16.59 0.44 1.14
C ARG A 146 -17.22 1.77 1.52
N ARG A 147 -17.24 2.11 2.81
CA ARG A 147 -17.82 3.38 3.30
C ARG A 147 -17.01 4.60 2.86
N PHE A 148 -15.69 4.44 2.72
CA PHE A 148 -14.73 5.49 2.39
C PHE A 148 -14.05 5.24 1.03
N ASP A 149 -14.77 4.69 0.05
CA ASP A 149 -14.21 4.39 -1.28
C ASP A 149 -13.97 5.64 -2.14
N ASP A 150 -14.61 6.75 -1.82
CA ASP A 150 -14.46 8.05 -2.50
C ASP A 150 -13.11 8.68 -2.13
N LEU A 151 -12.22 8.82 -3.14
CA LEU A 151 -10.90 9.41 -2.96
C LEU A 151 -10.96 10.91 -2.59
N ASP A 152 -11.93 11.66 -3.09
CA ASP A 152 -12.06 13.08 -2.76
C ASP A 152 -12.43 13.25 -1.28
N ALA A 153 -13.33 12.41 -0.77
CA ALA A 153 -13.65 12.37 0.66
C ALA A 153 -12.44 11.97 1.51
N LEU A 154 -11.63 10.99 1.05
CA LEU A 154 -10.40 10.60 1.74
C LEU A 154 -9.38 11.75 1.79
N TYR A 155 -9.20 12.48 0.70
CA TYR A 155 -8.27 13.62 0.65
C TYR A 155 -8.72 14.77 1.54
N GLN A 156 -10.02 14.98 1.72
CA GLN A 156 -10.57 15.96 2.66
C GLN A 156 -10.32 15.56 4.12
N LEU A 157 -10.38 14.27 4.45
CA LEU A 157 -10.04 13.77 5.79
C LEU A 157 -8.54 13.95 6.11
N GLY A 158 -7.71 13.92 5.08
CA GLY A 158 -6.26 13.94 5.23
C GLY A 158 -5.68 12.56 5.62
N LYS A 159 -4.38 12.54 5.93
CA LYS A 159 -3.69 11.32 6.34
C LYS A 159 -4.16 10.85 7.71
N LEU A 160 -4.53 9.59 7.79
CA LEU A 160 -5.09 8.97 8.98
C LEU A 160 -4.81 7.47 8.98
N ASP A 161 -4.06 7.01 9.96
CA ASP A 161 -3.71 5.60 10.13
C ASP A 161 -4.79 4.89 10.95
N LEU A 162 -5.45 3.91 10.33
CA LEU A 162 -6.39 3.01 11.00
C LEU A 162 -5.82 1.59 11.02
N ASN A 163 -5.75 0.99 12.18
CA ASN A 163 -5.14 -0.32 12.37
C ASN A 163 -6.11 -1.27 13.07
N ILE A 164 -6.27 -2.49 12.51
CA ILE A 164 -7.24 -3.48 12.99
C ILE A 164 -6.52 -4.76 13.43
N SER A 165 -6.73 -5.18 14.67
CA SER A 165 -6.26 -6.45 15.19
C SER A 165 -7.41 -7.30 15.70
N GLY A 166 -7.44 -8.58 15.33
CA GLY A 166 -8.48 -9.55 15.73
C GLY A 166 -8.29 -10.11 17.15
N CYS A 167 -7.21 -9.76 17.86
CA CYS A 167 -6.95 -10.16 19.25
C CYS A 167 -5.84 -9.31 19.88
N MET A 168 -5.60 -9.55 21.18
CA MET A 168 -4.58 -8.86 21.99
C MET A 168 -3.12 -9.04 21.52
N ASN A 169 -2.84 -9.99 20.62
CA ASN A 169 -1.50 -10.17 20.03
C ASN A 169 -1.10 -8.99 19.14
N ALA A 170 -2.05 -8.12 18.79
CA ALA A 170 -1.81 -6.85 18.11
C ALA A 170 -1.06 -6.94 16.78
N CYS A 171 -1.23 -8.02 16.02
CA CYS A 171 -0.56 -8.21 14.72
C CYS A 171 -0.87 -7.13 13.69
N GLY A 172 -2.02 -6.44 13.81
CA GLY A 172 -2.36 -5.26 13.01
C GLY A 172 -1.88 -3.94 13.62
N HIS A 173 -1.10 -3.98 14.72
CA HIS A 173 -0.55 -2.78 15.38
C HIS A 173 -1.60 -1.72 15.78
N HIS A 174 -2.80 -2.18 16.22
CA HIS A 174 -3.92 -1.29 16.54
C HIS A 174 -3.59 -0.18 17.56
N HIS A 175 -2.61 -0.42 18.43
CA HIS A 175 -2.22 0.51 19.49
C HIS A 175 -1.30 1.67 19.04
N VAL A 176 -0.84 1.68 17.77
CA VAL A 176 0.01 2.77 17.24
C VAL A 176 -0.66 3.59 16.13
N GLY A 177 -1.82 3.15 15.62
CA GLY A 177 -2.61 3.93 14.67
C GLY A 177 -3.29 5.14 15.30
N ASN A 178 -3.68 6.12 14.51
CA ASN A 178 -4.54 7.22 14.97
C ASN A 178 -5.89 6.69 15.44
N ILE A 179 -6.39 5.64 14.79
CA ILE A 179 -7.56 4.87 15.21
C ILE A 179 -7.15 3.40 15.29
N GLY A 180 -7.31 2.80 16.45
CA GLY A 180 -7.06 1.38 16.69
C GLY A 180 -8.34 0.61 16.92
N ILE A 181 -8.53 -0.51 16.21
CA ILE A 181 -9.65 -1.43 16.42
C ILE A 181 -9.10 -2.76 16.93
N LEU A 182 -9.53 -3.17 18.11
CA LEU A 182 -9.17 -4.43 18.74
C LEU A 182 -10.37 -5.37 18.84
N GLY A 183 -10.25 -6.54 18.19
CA GLY A 183 -11.20 -7.62 18.37
C GLY A 183 -11.07 -8.29 19.74
N VAL A 184 -12.18 -8.44 20.43
CA VAL A 184 -12.29 -9.10 21.72
C VAL A 184 -13.47 -10.08 21.69
N GLU A 185 -13.37 -11.15 22.48
CA GLU A 185 -14.47 -12.10 22.66
C GLU A 185 -15.02 -11.99 24.08
N LYS A 186 -16.33 -12.02 24.22
CA LYS A 186 -17.00 -12.10 25.50
C LYS A 186 -18.19 -13.04 25.41
N LYS A 187 -18.13 -14.15 26.17
CA LYS A 187 -19.18 -15.17 26.23
C LYS A 187 -19.55 -15.75 24.86
N GLY A 188 -18.57 -16.01 24.02
CA GLY A 188 -18.76 -16.57 22.68
C GLY A 188 -19.22 -15.57 21.60
N ALA A 189 -19.31 -14.28 21.92
CA ALA A 189 -19.67 -13.23 20.97
C ALA A 189 -18.48 -12.31 20.69
N GLU A 190 -18.33 -11.91 19.42
CA GLU A 190 -17.31 -10.98 18.97
C GLU A 190 -17.71 -9.54 19.27
N TYR A 191 -16.75 -8.76 19.77
CA TYR A 191 -16.87 -7.32 20.01
C TYR A 191 -15.60 -6.62 19.54
N TYR A 192 -15.68 -5.30 19.37
CA TYR A 192 -14.55 -4.47 18.98
C TYR A 192 -14.40 -3.29 19.93
N GLN A 193 -13.18 -3.09 20.41
CA GLN A 193 -12.79 -1.88 21.14
C GLN A 193 -12.14 -0.91 20.16
N ILE A 194 -12.45 0.39 20.32
CA ILE A 194 -11.89 1.48 19.53
C ILE A 194 -11.23 2.46 20.49
#